data_562153a286c8ce2f1134a5f406fbc473
#
_entry.id   562153a286c8ce2f1134a5f406fbc473
#
_cell.length_a   1.000
_cell.length_b   1.000
_cell.length_c   1.000
_cell.angle_alpha   90.00
_cell.angle_beta   90.00
_cell.angle_gamma   90.00
#
_symmetry.space_group_name_H-M   'P 1'
#
loop_
_entity.id
_entity.type
_entity.pdbx_description
1 polymer ?
#
loop_
_entity_poly.entity_id
_entity_poly.type
_entity_poly.pdbx_seq_one_letter_code
_entity_poly.pdbx_strand_id
1 'polypeptide(L)' 'MYKDDFFRHYANLPLPVRKEVVLDLGVEKGGPITWEIAYREINADTELGKEILEKLINLGFVPIVEEKKQ' A
#
# COMPACT_ATOMS: atom_id res chain seq x y z
N MET A 1 -4.27 -2.74 -10.31
CA MET A 1 -3.70 -1.85 -11.29
C MET A 1 -2.32 -1.38 -10.91
N TYR A 2 -2.16 -0.86 -9.74
CA TYR A 2 -0.84 -0.41 -9.31
C TYR A 2 -0.19 -1.38 -8.34
N LYS A 3 -0.62 -2.63 -8.37
CA LYS A 3 -0.11 -3.61 -7.43
C LYS A 3 1.39 -3.84 -7.60
N ASP A 4 1.85 -3.86 -8.84
CA ASP A 4 3.28 -4.08 -9.06
C ASP A 4 4.10 -2.95 -8.49
N ASP A 5 3.61 -1.71 -8.60
CA ASP A 5 4.31 -0.59 -8.02
C ASP A 5 4.38 -0.71 -6.51
N PHE A 6 3.27 -1.12 -5.89
CA PHE A 6 3.25 -1.31 -4.45
C PHE A 6 4.21 -2.41 -4.03
N PHE A 7 4.17 -3.54 -4.71
CA PHE A 7 5.02 -4.67 -4.32
C PHE A 7 6.49 -4.34 -4.48
N ARG A 8 6.84 -3.60 -5.52
CA ARG A 8 8.23 -3.18 -5.71
C ARG A 8 8.66 -2.25 -4.58
N HIS A 9 7.81 -1.31 -4.23
CA HIS A 9 8.13 -0.40 -3.14
C HIS A 9 8.26 -1.15 -1.82
N TYR A 10 7.33 -2.05 -1.55
CA TYR A 10 7.34 -2.81 -0.31
C TYR A 10 8.60 -3.65 -0.20
N ALA A 11 9.02 -4.26 -1.30
CA ALA A 11 10.20 -5.12 -1.29
C ALA A 11 11.47 -4.34 -0.93
N ASN A 12 11.47 -3.05 -1.18
CA ASN A 12 12.63 -2.20 -0.86
C ASN A 12 12.57 -1.58 0.52
N LEU A 13 11.48 -1.79 1.25
CA LEU A 13 11.38 -1.23 2.60
C LEU A 13 12.22 -2.05 3.57
N PRO A 14 12.97 -1.39 4.44
CA PRO A 14 13.64 -2.10 5.52
C PRO A 14 12.62 -2.82 6.39
N LEU A 15 13.01 -3.96 6.95
CA LEU A 15 12.08 -4.76 7.72
C LEU A 15 11.42 -3.97 8.86
N PRO A 16 12.15 -3.17 9.63
CA PRO A 16 11.49 -2.41 10.69
C PRO A 16 10.44 -1.44 10.18
N VAL A 17 10.67 -0.86 9.01
CA VAL A 17 9.73 0.12 8.45
C VAL A 17 8.42 -0.55 8.09
N ARG A 18 8.47 -1.82 7.68
CA ARG A 18 7.25 -2.53 7.29
C ARG A 18 6.25 -2.65 8.43
N LYS A 19 6.70 -2.50 9.66
CA LYS A 19 5.82 -2.59 10.82
C LYS A 19 5.28 -1.24 11.26
N GLU A 20 5.66 -0.17 10.56
CA GLU A 20 5.18 1.15 10.92
C GLU A 20 3.84 1.43 10.29
N VAL A 21 3.04 2.20 11.00
CA VAL A 21 1.73 2.60 10.48
C VAL A 21 1.93 3.56 9.34
N VAL A 22 1.29 3.28 8.22
CA VAL A 22 1.38 4.14 7.05
C VAL A 22 0.05 4.87 6.80
N LEU A 23 -1.04 4.35 7.36
CA LEU A 23 -2.35 4.84 7.01
C LEU A 23 -3.29 4.54 8.16
N ASP A 24 -4.29 5.40 8.39
CA ASP A 24 -5.30 5.13 9.39
C ASP A 24 -6.66 5.30 8.70
N LEU A 25 -7.38 4.20 8.59
CA LEU A 25 -8.66 4.19 7.90
C LEU A 25 -9.83 4.45 8.81
N GLY A 26 -9.59 4.65 10.10
CA GLY A 26 -10.66 4.81 11.06
C GLY A 26 -11.10 3.48 11.62
N VAL A 27 -11.71 3.55 12.79
CA VAL A 27 -12.06 2.35 13.55
C VAL A 27 -12.91 1.38 12.75
N GLU A 28 -13.83 1.92 11.96
CA GLU A 28 -14.77 1.09 11.23
C GLU A 28 -14.12 0.27 10.14
N LYS A 29 -12.96 0.70 9.66
CA LYS A 29 -12.30 0.02 8.56
C LYS A 29 -10.96 -0.56 8.98
N GLY A 30 -10.79 -0.80 10.27
CA GLY A 30 -9.60 -1.46 10.74
C GLY A 30 -8.58 -0.59 11.43
N GLY A 31 -8.79 0.72 11.47
CA GLY A 31 -7.91 1.63 12.17
C GLY A 31 -6.56 1.78 11.53
N PRO A 32 -5.49 1.76 12.35
CA PRO A 32 -4.14 1.94 11.82
C PRO A 32 -3.72 0.76 10.95
N ILE A 33 -3.12 1.08 9.82
CA ILE A 33 -2.68 0.08 8.85
C ILE A 33 -1.17 0.19 8.72
N THR A 34 -0.47 -0.90 8.99
CA THR A 34 0.97 -0.96 8.76
C THR A 34 1.23 -1.36 7.32
N TRP A 35 2.49 -1.20 6.89
CA TRP A 35 2.87 -1.67 5.57
C TRP A 35 2.61 -3.17 5.42
N GLU A 36 2.83 -3.95 6.48
CA GLU A 36 2.60 -5.39 6.42
C GLU A 36 1.13 -5.71 6.22
N ILE A 37 0.26 -5.00 6.92
CA ILE A 37 -1.17 -5.21 6.76
C ILE A 37 -1.58 -4.83 5.33
N ALA A 38 -1.05 -3.71 4.84
CA ALA A 38 -1.34 -3.29 3.48
C ALA A 38 -0.92 -4.38 2.49
N TYR A 39 0.27 -4.92 2.67
CA TYR A 39 0.76 -5.97 1.79
C TYR A 39 -0.19 -7.17 1.80
N ARG A 40 -0.58 -7.61 2.99
CA ARG A 40 -1.43 -8.79 3.10
C ARG A 40 -2.76 -8.60 2.39
N GLU A 41 -3.38 -7.44 2.60
CA GLU A 41 -4.69 -7.21 2.01
C GLU A 41 -4.60 -6.99 0.50
N ILE A 42 -3.59 -6.27 0.07
CA ILE A 42 -3.42 -6.00 -1.36
C ILE A 42 -3.08 -7.29 -2.10
N ASN A 43 -2.23 -8.10 -1.50
CA ASN A 43 -1.85 -9.37 -2.12
C ASN A 43 -3.04 -10.31 -2.24
N ALA A 44 -3.96 -10.26 -1.28
CA ALA A 44 -5.14 -11.12 -1.28
C ALA A 44 -6.29 -10.56 -2.12
N ASP A 45 -6.13 -9.37 -2.68
CA ASP A 45 -7.16 -8.72 -3.50
C ASP A 45 -8.47 -8.49 -2.76
N THR A 46 -8.39 -8.22 -1.46
CA THR A 46 -9.60 -7.91 -0.71
C THR A 46 -10.11 -6.53 -1.06
N GLU A 47 -11.37 -6.26 -0.73
CA GLU A 47 -11.89 -4.91 -0.93
C GLU A 47 -11.11 -3.90 -0.11
N LEU A 48 -10.75 -4.29 1.10
CA LEU A 48 -9.92 -3.42 1.94
C LEU A 48 -8.57 -3.16 1.27
N GLY A 49 -7.98 -4.20 0.68
CA GLY A 49 -6.71 -4.04 -0.01
C GLY A 49 -6.80 -3.07 -1.16
N LYS A 50 -7.89 -3.12 -1.91
CA LYS A 50 -8.06 -2.18 -3.01
C LYS A 50 -8.17 -0.75 -2.51
N GLU A 51 -8.89 -0.55 -1.43
CA GLU A 51 -9.02 0.77 -0.86
C GLU A 51 -7.69 1.27 -0.32
N ILE A 52 -6.94 0.40 0.36
CA ILE A 52 -5.62 0.77 0.88
C ILE A 52 -4.70 1.18 -0.25
N LEU A 53 -4.66 0.38 -1.31
CA LEU A 53 -3.78 0.67 -2.43
C LEU A 53 -4.11 2.02 -3.05
N GLU A 54 -5.38 2.27 -3.26
CA GLU A 54 -5.82 3.52 -3.85
C GLU A 54 -5.40 4.71 -2.99
N LYS A 55 -5.58 4.58 -1.68
CA LYS A 55 -5.21 5.67 -0.80
C LYS A 55 -3.71 5.91 -0.76
N LEU A 56 -2.93 4.84 -0.75
CA LEU A 56 -1.47 4.99 -0.74
C LEU A 56 -0.97 5.68 -1.99
N ILE A 57 -1.56 5.34 -3.13
CA ILE A 57 -1.18 5.97 -4.38
C ILE A 57 -1.59 7.44 -4.39
N ASN A 58 -2.82 7.72 -3.97
CA ASN A 58 -3.32 9.09 -3.98
C ASN A 58 -2.57 9.99 -3.02
N LEU A 59 -2.08 9.44 -1.93
CA LEU A 59 -1.32 10.22 -0.96
C LEU A 59 0.16 10.33 -1.30
N GLY A 60 0.59 9.64 -2.34
CA GLY A 60 1.97 9.71 -2.77
C GLY A 60 2.93 8.85 -1.99
N PHE A 61 2.43 7.87 -1.23
CA PHE A 61 3.30 7.01 -0.44
C PHE A 61 3.90 5.88 -1.26
N VAL A 62 3.32 5.58 -2.41
CA VAL A 62 3.84 4.54 -3.29
C VAL A 62 4.18 5.18 -4.62
N PRO A 63 5.45 5.21 -5.00
CA PRO A 63 5.83 5.80 -6.29
C PRO A 63 5.29 4.95 -7.43
N ILE A 64 4.75 5.62 -8.42
CA ILE A 64 4.27 4.95 -9.61
C ILE A 64 5.29 5.17 -10.70
N VAL A 65 5.76 4.07 -11.27
CA VAL A 65 6.66 4.16 -12.40
C VAL A 65 5.82 4.22 -13.65
N GLU A 66 5.76 5.40 -14.26
CA GLU A 66 4.98 5.53 -15.47
C GLU A 66 5.86 5.36 -16.66
N GLU A 67 5.46 4.48 -17.51
CA GLU A 67 6.20 4.30 -18.72
C GLU A 67 5.65 5.28 -19.67
N LYS A 68 6.30 6.31 -19.78
CA LYS A 68 5.81 7.25 -20.67
C LYS A 68 6.11 6.82 -21.97
N LYS A 69 5.60 6.53 -22.55
CA LYS A 69 5.95 6.13 -23.66
C LYS A 69 5.89 7.08 -24.42
N GLN A 70 6.22 7.52 -24.44
CA GLN A 70 6.18 8.35 -25.10
C GLN A 70 6.23 8.30 -26.00
#